data_dbdd87817ac82379eca5e133679dfbf7
#
_entry.id   dbdd87817ac82379eca5e133679dfbf7
#
_cell.length_a   1.000
_cell.length_b   1.000
_cell.length_c   1.000
_cell.angle_alpha   90.00
_cell.angle_beta   90.00
_cell.angle_gamma   90.00
#
_symmetry.space_group_name_H-M   'P 1'
#
loop_
_entity.id
_entity.type
_entity.pdbx_description
1 polymer ?
#
loop_
_entity_poly.entity_id
_entity_poly.type
_entity_poly.pdbx_seq_one_letter_code
_entity_poly.pdbx_strand_id
1 'polypeptide(L)'
;MDYRHEIKHIISPGDAAAIRANLSAVAKLDAHAAARGCYDIRSLYFDDPLDTALHEKLDGVNERRKFRIRYYNDDLSYIMLECKMKRDGVGYKLQERLTQDEVTRILSGDIAWLVTSNRPLLTMLYVEMKVNRLMPKTVVAYQRVP
;
A
#
# COMPACT_ATOMS: atom_id res chain seq x y z
N MET A 1 -3.15 -3.92 -16.97
CA MET A 1 -3.35 -4.31 -15.56
C MET A 1 -2.55 -5.57 -15.30
N ASP A 2 -1.63 -5.54 -14.33
CA ASP A 2 -0.80 -6.71 -14.02
C ASP A 2 -1.49 -7.52 -12.93
N TYR A 3 -2.07 -8.63 -13.32
CA TYR A 3 -2.65 -9.62 -12.42
C TYR A 3 -1.54 -10.55 -11.93
N ARG A 4 -1.44 -10.75 -10.60
CA ARG A 4 -0.43 -11.64 -10.04
C ARG A 4 -0.94 -12.41 -8.83
N HIS A 5 -0.38 -13.61 -8.65
CA HIS A 5 -0.48 -14.36 -7.41
C HIS A 5 0.69 -13.98 -6.50
N GLU A 6 0.41 -13.81 -5.22
CA GLU A 6 1.41 -13.52 -4.20
C GLU A 6 1.26 -14.53 -3.06
N ILE A 7 2.29 -15.36 -2.89
CA ILE A 7 2.39 -16.31 -1.78
C ILE A 7 3.37 -15.73 -0.76
N LYS A 8 3.03 -15.81 0.53
CA LYS A 8 3.86 -15.32 1.63
C LYS A 8 4.23 -16.47 2.53
N HIS A 9 5.52 -16.61 2.80
CA HIS A 9 6.06 -17.57 3.73
C HIS A 9 6.67 -16.85 4.92
N ILE A 10 6.45 -17.38 6.11
CA ILE A 10 7.19 -16.97 7.32
C ILE A 10 8.49 -17.77 7.30
N ILE A 11 9.62 -17.09 7.43
CA ILE A 11 10.95 -17.70 7.45
C ILE A 11 11.72 -17.24 8.68
N SER A 12 12.72 -18.03 9.09
CA SER A 12 13.63 -17.66 10.15
C SER A 12 14.69 -16.65 9.67
N PRO A 13 15.39 -15.94 10.60
CA PRO A 13 16.53 -15.13 10.23
C PRO A 13 17.65 -15.92 9.52
N GLY A 14 17.85 -17.17 9.89
CA GLY A 14 18.82 -18.07 9.24
C GLY A 14 18.44 -18.40 7.80
N ASP A 15 17.16 -18.72 7.55
CA ASP A 15 16.65 -18.94 6.19
C ASP A 15 16.79 -17.68 5.33
N ALA A 16 16.50 -16.51 5.90
CA ALA A 16 16.66 -15.23 5.22
C ALA A 16 18.12 -14.97 4.81
N ALA A 17 19.08 -15.29 5.67
CA ALA A 17 20.51 -15.17 5.38
C ALA A 17 20.94 -16.14 4.27
N ALA A 18 20.50 -17.39 4.33
CA ALA A 18 20.81 -18.41 3.31
C ALA A 18 20.21 -18.04 1.94
N ILE A 19 18.94 -17.61 1.91
CA ILE A 19 18.27 -17.15 0.68
C ILE A 19 19.02 -15.96 0.08
N ARG A 20 19.42 -14.99 0.91
CA ARG A 20 20.16 -13.81 0.47
C ARG A 20 21.51 -14.19 -0.15
N ALA A 21 22.25 -15.10 0.48
CA ALA A 21 23.53 -15.58 -0.04
C ALA A 21 23.36 -16.25 -1.40
N ASN A 22 22.35 -17.13 -1.55
CA ASN A 22 22.09 -17.82 -2.80
C ASN A 22 21.61 -16.86 -3.91
N LEU A 23 20.73 -15.92 -3.59
CA LEU A 23 20.23 -14.95 -4.57
C LEU A 23 21.31 -13.97 -5.03
N SER A 24 22.27 -13.61 -4.19
CA SER A 24 23.34 -12.70 -4.56
C SER A 24 24.22 -13.19 -5.72
N ALA A 25 24.23 -14.50 -5.99
CA ALA A 25 24.94 -15.11 -7.11
C ALA A 25 24.22 -14.94 -8.46
N VAL A 26 22.90 -14.76 -8.45
CA VAL A 26 22.06 -14.79 -9.66
C VAL A 26 21.19 -13.54 -9.85
N ALA A 27 21.04 -12.71 -8.83
CA ALA A 27 20.21 -11.52 -8.85
C ALA A 27 20.95 -10.30 -8.30
N LYS A 28 20.59 -9.12 -8.80
CA LYS A 28 21.07 -7.84 -8.26
C LYS A 28 20.00 -7.26 -7.33
N LEU A 29 20.45 -6.59 -6.28
CA LEU A 29 19.58 -5.79 -5.43
C LEU A 29 18.87 -4.70 -6.25
N ASP A 30 17.62 -4.41 -5.88
CA ASP A 30 16.89 -3.27 -6.41
C ASP A 30 17.72 -1.99 -6.25
N ALA A 31 17.80 -1.18 -7.32
CA ALA A 31 18.58 0.05 -7.34
C ALA A 31 18.18 1.05 -6.23
N HIS A 32 16.92 1.04 -5.80
CA HIS A 32 16.42 1.89 -4.71
C HIS A 32 16.87 1.44 -3.32
N ALA A 33 17.34 0.19 -3.18
CA ALA A 33 17.89 -0.36 -1.94
C ALA A 33 19.42 -0.34 -1.89
N ALA A 34 20.08 0.04 -2.99
CA ALA A 34 21.51 -0.19 -3.22
C ALA A 34 22.43 0.35 -2.10
N ALA A 35 22.12 1.49 -1.51
CA ALA A 35 22.98 2.10 -0.49
C ALA A 35 22.90 1.43 0.89
N ARG A 36 21.73 0.87 1.26
CA ARG A 36 21.47 0.30 2.61
C ARG A 36 21.12 -1.20 2.56
N GLY A 37 20.97 -1.78 1.39
CA GLY A 37 20.52 -3.16 1.20
C GLY A 37 19.05 -3.41 1.60
N CYS A 38 18.36 -2.39 2.03
CA CYS A 38 16.95 -2.42 2.40
C CYS A 38 16.34 -1.02 2.25
N TYR A 39 15.03 -0.94 2.28
CA TYR A 39 14.32 0.32 2.39
C TYR A 39 13.19 0.26 3.42
N ASP A 40 13.00 1.39 4.08
CA ASP A 40 11.92 1.57 5.04
C ASP A 40 10.63 1.86 4.28
N ILE A 41 9.56 1.17 4.66
CA ILE A 41 8.24 1.39 4.07
C ILE A 41 7.32 1.86 5.17
N ARG A 42 6.65 2.99 4.95
CA ARG A 42 5.59 3.46 5.83
C ARG A 42 4.30 3.59 5.05
N SER A 43 3.22 3.05 5.61
CA SER A 43 1.92 3.03 4.96
C SER A 43 0.84 3.38 5.96
N LEU A 44 0.03 4.38 5.63
CA LEU A 44 -1.19 4.73 6.34
C LEU A 44 -2.35 4.00 5.64
N TYR A 45 -2.99 3.07 6.33
CA TYR A 45 -4.14 2.34 5.86
C TYR A 45 -5.43 3.05 6.24
N PHE A 46 -6.39 2.97 5.33
CA PHE A 46 -7.75 3.43 5.53
C PHE A 46 -8.65 2.25 5.83
N ASP A 47 -9.61 2.46 6.71
CA ASP A 47 -10.70 1.52 7.00
C ASP A 47 -11.94 2.32 7.44
N ASP A 48 -13.08 1.67 7.51
CA ASP A 48 -14.29 2.27 8.05
C ASP A 48 -14.33 2.15 9.59
N PRO A 49 -15.34 2.74 10.25
CA PRO A 49 -15.49 2.64 11.71
C PRO A 49 -15.64 1.20 12.24
N LEU A 50 -16.08 0.26 11.39
CA LEU A 50 -16.31 -1.15 11.74
C LEU A 50 -15.12 -2.05 11.41
N ASP A 51 -14.01 -1.51 10.93
CA ASP A 51 -12.82 -2.26 10.51
C ASP A 51 -13.12 -3.30 9.43
N THR A 52 -14.05 -2.97 8.52
CA THR A 52 -14.56 -3.89 7.48
C THR A 52 -13.43 -4.45 6.62
N ALA A 53 -12.48 -3.63 6.15
CA ALA A 53 -11.37 -4.12 5.34
C ALA A 53 -10.42 -5.05 6.12
N LEU A 54 -10.33 -4.93 7.44
CA LEU A 54 -9.61 -5.89 8.29
C LEU A 54 -10.36 -7.21 8.36
N HIS A 55 -11.66 -7.18 8.69
CA HIS A 55 -12.51 -8.37 8.79
C HIS A 55 -12.60 -9.14 7.47
N GLU A 56 -12.86 -8.46 6.36
CA GLU A 56 -12.83 -9.08 5.02
C GLU A 56 -11.53 -9.81 4.71
N LYS A 57 -10.39 -9.32 5.22
CA LYS A 57 -9.12 -10.00 5.06
C LYS A 57 -9.04 -11.26 5.92
N LEU A 58 -9.50 -11.20 7.18
CA LEU A 58 -9.46 -12.32 8.13
C LEU A 58 -10.41 -13.43 7.68
N ASP A 59 -11.61 -13.07 7.26
CA ASP A 59 -12.68 -13.98 6.81
C ASP A 59 -12.45 -14.51 5.39
N GLY A 60 -11.42 -13.99 4.71
CA GLY A 60 -11.09 -14.46 3.37
C GLY A 60 -12.06 -14.03 2.28
N VAL A 61 -12.83 -12.97 2.49
CA VAL A 61 -13.81 -12.45 1.52
C VAL A 61 -13.19 -12.33 0.14
N ASN A 62 -13.89 -12.86 -0.86
CA ASN A 62 -13.35 -13.01 -2.21
C ASN A 62 -13.13 -11.67 -2.91
N GLU A 63 -14.10 -10.76 -2.80
CA GLU A 63 -14.01 -9.43 -3.40
C GLU A 63 -13.76 -8.40 -2.31
N ARG A 64 -12.58 -7.79 -2.32
CA ARG A 64 -12.19 -6.78 -1.33
C ARG A 64 -11.24 -5.75 -1.89
N ARG A 65 -11.25 -4.57 -1.29
CA ARG A 65 -10.34 -3.47 -1.63
C ARG A 65 -9.76 -2.81 -0.39
N LYS A 66 -8.52 -2.31 -0.51
CA LYS A 66 -7.82 -1.63 0.57
C LYS A 66 -7.10 -0.41 0.05
N PHE A 67 -7.40 0.72 0.66
CA PHE A 67 -6.71 1.98 0.38
C PHE A 67 -5.58 2.19 1.36
N ARG A 68 -4.48 2.76 0.85
CA ARG A 68 -3.38 3.23 1.68
C ARG A 68 -2.63 4.37 1.01
N ILE A 69 -2.05 5.24 1.82
CA ILE A 69 -1.02 6.19 1.41
C ILE A 69 0.33 5.61 1.83
N ARG A 70 1.31 5.60 0.92
CA ARG A 70 2.62 4.99 1.16
C ARG A 70 3.74 5.89 0.70
N TYR A 71 4.83 5.89 1.46
CA TYR A 71 6.13 6.45 1.08
C TYR A 71 7.28 5.56 1.57
N TYR A 72 8.49 5.86 1.11
CA TYR A 72 9.67 5.04 1.30
C TYR A 72 10.81 5.90 1.86
N ASN A 73 11.64 5.34 2.75
CA ASN A 73 12.86 5.96 3.29
C ASN A 73 12.65 7.38 3.87
N ASP A 74 11.48 7.63 4.42
CA ASP A 74 11.04 8.96 4.88
C ASP A 74 11.08 10.06 3.80
N ASP A 75 11.14 9.66 2.52
CA ASP A 75 11.08 10.55 1.38
C ASP A 75 9.63 10.96 1.06
N LEU A 76 9.28 12.17 1.49
CA LEU A 76 7.96 12.75 1.22
C LEU A 76 7.83 13.37 -0.18
N SER A 77 8.90 13.36 -0.97
CA SER A 77 8.83 13.78 -2.37
C SER A 77 8.13 12.76 -3.27
N TYR A 78 8.03 11.49 -2.80
CA TYR A 78 7.41 10.39 -3.53
C TYR A 78 6.37 9.66 -2.68
N ILE A 79 5.17 10.22 -2.65
CA ILE A 79 4.03 9.66 -1.91
C ILE A 79 3.03 9.06 -2.89
N MET A 80 2.55 7.85 -2.59
CA MET A 80 1.61 7.12 -3.43
C MET A 80 0.32 6.81 -2.68
N LEU A 81 -0.81 7.18 -3.26
CA LEU A 81 -2.10 6.57 -2.96
C LEU A 81 -2.19 5.25 -3.70
N GLU A 82 -2.49 4.18 -3.01
CA GLU A 82 -2.66 2.86 -3.58
C GLU A 82 -4.01 2.26 -3.18
N CYS A 83 -4.70 1.65 -4.14
CA CYS A 83 -5.83 0.78 -3.87
C CYS A 83 -5.49 -0.63 -4.35
N LYS A 84 -5.36 -1.56 -3.41
CA LYS A 84 -5.21 -2.98 -3.71
C LYS A 84 -6.58 -3.64 -3.72
N MET A 85 -6.92 -4.23 -4.85
CA MET A 85 -8.15 -4.98 -5.05
C MET A 85 -7.84 -6.46 -5.19
N LYS A 86 -8.74 -7.30 -4.70
CA LYS A 86 -8.70 -8.74 -4.92
C LYS A 86 -10.08 -9.19 -5.36
N ARG A 87 -10.13 -10.01 -6.41
CA ARG A 87 -11.32 -10.67 -6.90
C ARG A 87 -10.95 -12.03 -7.46
N ASP A 88 -11.70 -13.07 -7.08
CA ASP A 88 -11.51 -14.45 -7.55
C ASP A 88 -10.07 -14.96 -7.42
N GLY A 89 -9.44 -14.70 -6.26
CA GLY A 89 -8.06 -15.07 -6.00
C GLY A 89 -7.00 -14.18 -6.66
N VAL A 90 -7.39 -13.38 -7.64
CA VAL A 90 -6.49 -12.51 -8.40
C VAL A 90 -6.43 -11.12 -7.79
N GLY A 91 -5.22 -10.59 -7.64
CA GLY A 91 -4.98 -9.25 -7.11
C GLY A 91 -4.51 -8.29 -8.19
N TYR A 92 -5.03 -7.06 -8.17
CA TYR A 92 -4.48 -5.94 -8.94
C TYR A 92 -4.39 -4.70 -8.07
N LYS A 93 -3.59 -3.75 -8.52
CA LYS A 93 -3.30 -2.52 -7.79
C LYS A 93 -3.47 -1.31 -8.69
N LEU A 94 -4.24 -0.34 -8.21
CA LEU A 94 -4.25 1.02 -8.75
C LEU A 94 -3.34 1.89 -7.88
N GLN A 95 -2.68 2.86 -8.51
CA GLN A 95 -1.80 3.77 -7.79
C GLN A 95 -1.80 5.15 -8.44
N GLU A 96 -1.68 6.17 -7.61
CA GLU A 96 -1.69 7.58 -7.98
C GLU A 96 -0.70 8.35 -7.11
N ARG A 97 0.07 9.25 -7.69
CA ARG A 97 1.02 10.07 -6.95
C ARG A 97 0.29 11.19 -6.21
N LEU A 98 0.68 11.45 -4.97
CA LEU A 98 0.20 12.55 -4.17
C LEU A 98 1.33 13.53 -3.83
N THR A 99 0.99 14.80 -3.67
CA THR A 99 1.85 15.79 -3.02
C THR A 99 1.65 15.77 -1.50
N GLN A 100 2.58 16.36 -0.75
CA GLN A 100 2.43 16.51 0.71
C GLN A 100 1.19 17.33 1.08
N ASP A 101 0.90 18.38 0.32
CA ASP A 101 -0.29 19.22 0.52
C ASP A 101 -1.58 18.41 0.33
N GLU A 102 -1.67 17.64 -0.74
CA GLU A 102 -2.81 16.75 -0.99
C GLU A 102 -3.03 15.75 0.14
N VAL A 103 -1.95 15.16 0.67
CA VAL A 103 -2.04 14.27 1.83
C VAL A 103 -2.54 15.02 3.06
N THR A 104 -2.01 16.22 3.34
CA THR A 104 -2.44 17.05 4.47
C THR A 104 -3.93 17.38 4.38
N ARG A 105 -4.40 17.75 3.20
CA ARG A 105 -5.83 18.01 2.94
C ARG A 105 -6.69 16.76 3.17
N ILE A 106 -6.28 15.61 2.67
CA ILE A 106 -7.01 14.34 2.91
C ILE A 106 -7.10 14.06 4.43
N LEU A 107 -5.99 14.21 5.14
CA LEU A 107 -5.93 13.93 6.58
C LEU A 107 -6.75 14.93 7.43
N SER A 108 -6.87 16.16 6.98
CA SER A 108 -7.71 17.19 7.63
C SER A 108 -9.21 17.06 7.28
N GLY A 109 -9.58 16.14 6.37
CA GLY A 109 -10.96 15.98 5.92
C GLY A 109 -11.39 16.94 4.80
N ASP A 110 -10.47 17.77 4.29
CA ASP A 110 -10.71 18.55 3.07
C ASP A 110 -10.58 17.63 1.85
N ILE A 111 -11.69 17.02 1.45
CA ILE A 111 -11.72 16.01 0.40
C ILE A 111 -12.56 16.40 -0.83
N ALA A 112 -13.21 17.57 -0.85
CA ALA A 112 -14.07 17.97 -1.96
C ALA A 112 -13.31 18.04 -3.30
N TRP A 113 -12.06 18.45 -3.29
CA TRP A 113 -11.19 18.53 -4.47
C TRP A 113 -10.89 17.18 -5.13
N LEU A 114 -11.01 16.06 -4.40
CA LEU A 114 -10.76 14.72 -4.94
C LEU A 114 -11.65 14.42 -6.16
N VAL A 115 -12.90 14.89 -6.13
CA VAL A 115 -13.86 14.69 -7.25
C VAL A 115 -13.49 15.54 -8.47
N THR A 116 -13.00 16.75 -8.24
CA THR A 116 -12.69 17.70 -9.32
C THR A 116 -11.29 17.51 -9.90
N SER A 117 -10.50 16.61 -9.34
CA SER A 117 -9.11 16.37 -9.72
C SER A 117 -8.93 15.71 -11.10
N ASN A 118 -9.99 15.17 -11.70
CA ASN A 118 -9.96 14.35 -12.92
C ASN A 118 -9.04 13.10 -12.80
N ARG A 119 -8.81 12.64 -11.59
CA ARG A 119 -7.97 11.48 -11.26
C ARG A 119 -8.85 10.35 -10.71
N PRO A 120 -9.09 9.26 -11.48
CA PRO A 120 -10.09 8.23 -11.14
C PRO A 120 -9.89 7.61 -9.76
N LEU A 121 -8.64 7.37 -9.33
CA LEU A 121 -8.38 6.76 -8.02
C LEU A 121 -8.72 7.72 -6.87
N LEU A 122 -8.54 9.03 -7.05
CA LEU A 122 -8.95 10.03 -6.06
C LEU A 122 -10.47 10.15 -5.96
N THR A 123 -11.16 10.10 -7.11
CA THR A 123 -12.64 10.06 -7.12
C THR A 123 -13.15 8.81 -6.40
N MET A 124 -12.51 7.66 -6.63
CA MET A 124 -12.86 6.42 -5.92
C MET A 124 -12.64 6.56 -4.41
N LEU A 125 -11.52 7.13 -3.98
CA LEU A 125 -11.26 7.39 -2.56
C LEU A 125 -12.34 8.31 -1.96
N TYR A 126 -12.72 9.39 -2.67
CA TYR A 126 -13.78 10.29 -2.22
C TYR A 126 -15.09 9.55 -1.96
N VAL A 127 -15.53 8.73 -2.91
CA VAL A 127 -16.77 7.94 -2.78
C VAL A 127 -16.70 7.06 -1.54
N GLU A 128 -15.60 6.34 -1.34
CA GLU A 128 -15.42 5.49 -0.16
C GLU A 128 -15.45 6.29 1.15
N MET A 129 -14.78 7.45 1.18
CA MET A 129 -14.77 8.32 2.36
C MET A 129 -16.17 8.88 2.67
N LYS A 130 -16.99 9.17 1.65
CA LYS A 130 -18.34 9.72 1.84
C LYS A 130 -19.38 8.66 2.13
N VAL A 131 -19.38 7.56 1.39
CA VAL A 131 -20.43 6.51 1.45
C VAL A 131 -20.12 5.54 2.58
N ASN A 132 -18.89 5.02 2.62
CA ASN A 132 -18.48 3.99 3.56
C ASN A 132 -17.77 4.55 4.79
N ARG A 133 -17.67 5.88 4.93
CA ARG A 133 -16.98 6.55 6.04
C ARG A 133 -15.52 6.12 6.18
N LEU A 134 -14.89 5.79 5.06
CA LEU A 134 -13.48 5.41 5.04
C LEU A 134 -12.63 6.53 5.63
N MET A 135 -11.77 6.20 6.58
CA MET A 135 -10.90 7.17 7.27
C MET A 135 -9.49 6.61 7.46
N PRO A 136 -8.48 7.47 7.66
CA PRO A 136 -7.16 7.03 8.11
C PRO A 136 -7.29 6.24 9.42
N LYS A 137 -6.73 5.03 9.48
CA LYS A 137 -6.94 4.14 10.65
C LYS A 137 -5.63 3.69 11.29
N THR A 138 -4.70 3.14 10.50
CA THR A 138 -3.51 2.47 11.05
C THR A 138 -2.28 2.78 10.22
N VAL A 139 -1.18 3.11 10.90
CA VAL A 139 0.15 3.22 10.28
C VAL A 139 0.90 1.90 10.46
N VAL A 140 1.40 1.37 9.35
CA VAL A 140 2.28 0.20 9.33
C VAL A 140 3.63 0.60 8.78
N ALA A 141 4.68 0.37 9.57
CA ALA A 141 6.07 0.60 9.19
C ALA A 141 6.85 -0.70 9.25
N TYR A 142 7.68 -0.96 8.24
CA TYR A 142 8.55 -2.13 8.20
C TYR A 142 9.72 -1.91 7.24
N GLN A 143 10.77 -2.69 7.42
CA GLN A 143 11.89 -2.75 6.49
C GLN A 143 11.65 -3.85 5.45
N ARG A 144 12.06 -3.58 4.22
CA ARG A 144 12.03 -4.54 3.14
C ARG A 144 13.42 -4.68 2.54
N VAL A 145 13.85 -5.93 2.42
CA VAL A 145 14.99 -6.33 1.61
C VAL A 145 14.41 -6.82 0.27
N PRO A 146 14.65 -6.09 -0.82
CA PRO A 146 14.11 -6.44 -2.14
C PRO A 146 14.87 -7.58 -2.79
#